data_6eeb702b1e7712202826c6c22dea4180
#
_entry.id   6eeb702b1e7712202826c6c22dea4180
#
_cell.length_a   1.000
_cell.length_b   1.000
_cell.length_c   1.000
_cell.angle_alpha   90.00
_cell.angle_beta   90.00
_cell.angle_gamma   90.00
#
_symmetry.space_group_name_H-M   'P 1'
#
loop_
_entity.id
_entity.type
_entity.pdbx_description
1 polymer ?
#
loop_
_entity_poly.entity_id
_entity_poly.type
_entity_poly.pdbx_seq_one_letter_code
_entity_poly.pdbx_strand_id
1 'polypeptide(L)'
;MVLTIHLTDAISQSKRLLGGVAATYLFAVCLVLSIWHYTALEQGHSRLVAFGNTSAHRLSELAVNPLLSNDNLALSALTNDMAMFNEIAGISIYSVDGQLLAVAGNFAPHTTLPAYSQEITVQDTIAGYVQILINPDAFQTSLSD
;
A
#
# COMPACT_ATOMS: atom_id res chain seq x y z
N MET A 1 50.69 36.51 -36.34
CA MET A 1 50.64 36.34 -34.90
C MET A 1 49.28 36.70 -34.28
N VAL A 2 48.42 37.43 -34.94
CA VAL A 2 47.07 37.81 -34.43
C VAL A 2 45.99 36.73 -34.69
N LEU A 3 46.16 35.91 -35.73
CA LEU A 3 45.16 34.91 -36.13
C LEU A 3 45.07 33.69 -35.14
N THR A 4 46.18 33.39 -34.48
CA THR A 4 46.25 32.23 -33.53
C THR A 4 45.55 32.51 -32.23
N ILE A 5 45.43 33.76 -31.81
CA ILE A 5 44.79 34.16 -30.53
C ILE A 5 43.23 34.05 -30.65
N HIS A 6 42.68 34.38 -31.81
CA HIS A 6 41.23 34.29 -32.05
C HIS A 6 40.72 32.84 -32.13
N LEU A 7 41.56 31.90 -32.57
CA LEU A 7 41.14 30.50 -32.67
C LEU A 7 41.10 29.81 -31.28
N THR A 8 42.01 30.17 -30.38
CA THR A 8 42.04 29.62 -29.01
C THR A 8 40.88 30.11 -28.15
N ASP A 9 40.44 31.37 -28.33
CA ASP A 9 39.29 31.90 -27.60
C ASP A 9 37.97 31.29 -28.09
N ALA A 10 37.80 31.07 -29.39
CA ALA A 10 36.60 30.42 -29.94
C ALA A 10 36.47 28.96 -29.46
N ILE A 11 37.59 28.22 -29.35
CA ILE A 11 37.59 26.84 -28.87
C ILE A 11 37.30 26.80 -27.37
N SER A 12 37.78 27.76 -26.60
CA SER A 12 37.52 27.88 -25.18
C SER A 12 36.06 28.22 -24.89
N GLN A 13 35.44 29.09 -25.63
CA GLN A 13 34.02 29.45 -25.53
C GLN A 13 33.10 28.26 -25.88
N SER A 14 33.41 27.53 -26.95
CA SER A 14 32.61 26.36 -27.35
C SER A 14 32.64 25.24 -26.29
N LYS A 15 33.78 25.01 -25.61
CA LYS A 15 33.88 24.03 -24.51
C LYS A 15 33.07 24.45 -23.27
N ARG A 16 32.99 25.73 -22.96
CA ARG A 16 32.17 26.24 -21.84
C ARG A 16 30.70 26.15 -22.15
N LEU A 17 30.26 26.40 -23.39
CA LEU A 17 28.89 26.23 -23.84
C LEU A 17 28.47 24.74 -23.84
N LEU A 18 29.35 23.85 -24.32
CA LEU A 18 29.09 22.41 -24.31
C LEU A 18 28.97 21.87 -22.88
N GLY A 19 29.84 22.34 -21.97
CA GLY A 19 29.78 21.99 -20.55
C GLY A 19 28.50 22.46 -19.85
N GLY A 20 28.02 23.66 -20.19
CA GLY A 20 26.75 24.21 -19.69
C GLY A 20 25.54 23.40 -20.15
N VAL A 21 25.47 23.05 -21.43
CA VAL A 21 24.38 22.23 -21.99
C VAL A 21 24.40 20.82 -21.43
N ALA A 22 25.56 20.21 -21.27
CA ALA A 22 25.67 18.88 -20.64
C ALA A 22 25.24 18.89 -19.17
N ALA A 23 25.61 19.92 -18.41
CA ALA A 23 25.20 20.07 -17.02
C ALA A 23 23.69 20.26 -16.85
N THR A 24 23.05 21.08 -17.69
CA THR A 24 21.60 21.26 -17.68
C THR A 24 20.85 20.00 -18.06
N TYR A 25 21.35 19.22 -19.02
CA TYR A 25 20.76 17.95 -19.42
C TYR A 25 20.86 16.92 -18.29
N LEU A 26 22.02 16.78 -17.64
CA LEU A 26 22.20 15.90 -16.47
C LEU A 26 21.27 16.29 -15.32
N PHE A 27 21.12 17.58 -15.04
CA PHE A 27 20.22 18.06 -14.00
C PHE A 27 18.76 17.74 -14.34
N ALA A 28 18.33 17.90 -15.57
CA ALA A 28 16.98 17.55 -16.02
C ALA A 28 16.72 16.06 -15.91
N VAL A 29 17.68 15.20 -16.28
CA VAL A 29 17.57 13.74 -16.13
C VAL A 29 17.47 13.33 -14.66
N CYS A 30 18.30 13.92 -13.79
CA CYS A 30 18.21 13.67 -12.35
C CYS A 30 16.88 14.08 -11.73
N LEU A 31 16.29 15.21 -12.17
CA LEU A 31 14.96 15.64 -11.75
C LEU A 31 13.86 14.65 -12.18
N VAL A 32 13.89 14.22 -13.43
CA VAL A 32 12.91 13.26 -13.95
C VAL A 32 13.01 11.92 -13.21
N LEU A 33 14.23 11.42 -12.98
CA LEU A 33 14.46 10.19 -12.21
C LEU A 33 14.01 10.31 -10.75
N SER A 34 14.22 11.49 -10.13
CA SER A 34 13.78 11.74 -8.76
C SER A 34 12.26 11.77 -8.65
N ILE A 35 11.56 12.38 -9.60
CA ILE A 35 10.10 12.42 -9.64
C ILE A 35 9.55 11.01 -9.86
N TRP A 36 10.16 10.23 -10.76
CA TRP A 36 9.75 8.85 -11.02
C TRP A 36 9.91 7.95 -9.80
N HIS A 37 11.01 8.12 -9.07
CA HIS A 37 11.25 7.36 -7.84
C HIS A 37 10.24 7.72 -6.74
N TYR A 38 9.87 8.99 -6.65
CA TYR A 38 8.89 9.45 -5.65
C TYR A 38 7.48 8.92 -5.92
N THR A 39 7.04 8.93 -7.18
CA THR A 39 5.70 8.45 -7.57
C THR A 39 5.54 6.94 -7.46
N ALA A 40 6.62 6.16 -7.65
CA ALA A 40 6.59 4.70 -7.51
C ALA A 40 6.33 4.24 -6.07
N LEU A 41 6.87 4.95 -5.08
CA LEU A 41 6.69 4.64 -3.65
C LEU A 41 5.26 4.94 -3.16
N GLU A 42 4.62 6.00 -3.65
CA GLU A 42 3.25 6.35 -3.27
C GLU A 42 2.19 5.38 -3.82
N GLN A 43 2.42 4.81 -4.99
CA GLN A 43 1.46 3.88 -5.62
C GLN A 43 1.33 2.55 -4.87
N GLY A 44 2.39 2.05 -4.25
CA GLY A 44 2.35 0.83 -3.44
C GLY A 44 1.51 1.01 -2.17
N HIS A 45 1.68 2.13 -1.49
CA HIS A 45 0.96 2.43 -0.26
C HIS A 45 -0.54 2.66 -0.48
N SER A 46 -0.91 3.37 -1.54
CA SER A 46 -2.32 3.61 -1.86
C SER A 46 -3.09 2.34 -2.24
N ARG A 47 -2.46 1.40 -2.94
CA ARG A 47 -3.05 0.09 -3.26
C ARG A 47 -3.29 -0.76 -2.02
N LEU A 48 -2.34 -0.79 -1.10
CA LEU A 48 -2.44 -1.51 0.16
C LEU A 48 -3.60 -0.97 1.02
N VAL A 49 -3.69 0.35 1.18
CA VAL A 49 -4.78 1.01 1.91
C VAL A 49 -6.14 0.74 1.26
N ALA A 50 -6.24 0.86 -0.07
CA ALA A 50 -7.47 0.59 -0.80
C ALA A 50 -7.91 -0.87 -0.66
N PHE A 51 -6.97 -1.82 -0.77
CA PHE A 51 -7.25 -3.24 -0.58
C PHE A 51 -7.72 -3.54 0.84
N GLY A 52 -7.02 -3.03 1.87
CA GLY A 52 -7.37 -3.23 3.27
C GLY A 52 -8.77 -2.73 3.59
N ASN A 53 -9.10 -1.50 3.20
CA ASN A 53 -10.42 -0.92 3.41
C ASN A 53 -11.52 -1.66 2.66
N THR A 54 -11.28 -2.01 1.38
CA THR A 54 -12.28 -2.74 0.57
C THR A 54 -12.53 -4.13 1.12
N SER A 55 -11.49 -4.83 1.55
CA SER A 55 -11.60 -6.17 2.15
C SER A 55 -12.32 -6.14 3.49
N ALA A 56 -12.00 -5.16 4.34
CA ALA A 56 -12.68 -4.98 5.62
C ALA A 56 -14.17 -4.65 5.43
N HIS A 57 -14.48 -3.79 4.46
CA HIS A 57 -15.86 -3.44 4.13
C HIS A 57 -16.67 -4.65 3.61
N ARG A 58 -16.10 -5.40 2.66
CA ARG A 58 -16.78 -6.62 2.15
C ARG A 58 -17.00 -7.65 3.25
N LEU A 59 -16.00 -7.84 4.11
CA LEU A 59 -16.12 -8.78 5.21
C LEU A 59 -17.18 -8.33 6.22
N SER A 60 -17.25 -7.03 6.51
CA SER A 60 -18.30 -6.49 7.40
C SER A 60 -19.70 -6.76 6.87
N GLU A 61 -19.93 -6.61 5.56
CA GLU A 61 -21.22 -6.93 4.93
C GLU A 61 -21.57 -8.43 4.99
N LEU A 62 -20.59 -9.30 4.70
CA LEU A 62 -20.78 -10.75 4.72
C LEU A 62 -20.99 -11.29 6.15
N ALA A 63 -20.41 -10.63 7.15
CA ALA A 63 -20.51 -11.03 8.55
C ALA A 63 -21.87 -10.68 9.19
N VAL A 64 -22.69 -9.81 8.58
CA VAL A 64 -24.00 -9.37 9.12
C VAL A 64 -24.89 -10.56 9.44
N ASN A 65 -25.16 -11.42 8.46
CA ASN A 65 -26.09 -12.54 8.64
C ASN A 65 -25.63 -13.57 9.66
N PRO A 66 -24.37 -14.08 9.60
CA PRO A 66 -23.84 -14.97 10.62
C PRO A 66 -23.83 -14.36 12.03
N LEU A 67 -23.53 -13.07 12.13
CA LEU A 67 -23.51 -12.35 13.40
C LEU A 67 -24.91 -12.27 14.03
N LEU A 68 -25.92 -11.92 13.24
CA LEU A 68 -27.32 -11.85 13.68
C LEU A 68 -27.87 -13.23 14.07
N SER A 69 -27.44 -14.28 13.40
CA SER A 69 -27.85 -15.66 13.68
C SER A 69 -27.04 -16.28 14.84
N ASN A 70 -26.07 -15.56 15.37
CA ASN A 70 -25.12 -16.05 16.37
C ASN A 70 -24.39 -17.34 15.91
N ASP A 71 -24.14 -17.44 14.60
CA ASP A 71 -23.49 -18.58 13.96
C ASP A 71 -21.96 -18.38 13.90
N ASN A 72 -21.32 -18.76 15.01
CA ASN A 72 -19.87 -18.66 15.14
C ASN A 72 -19.11 -19.58 14.16
N LEU A 73 -19.75 -20.69 13.73
CA LEU A 73 -19.16 -21.59 12.75
C LEU A 73 -19.08 -20.93 11.36
N ALA A 74 -20.16 -20.27 10.95
CA ALA A 74 -20.17 -19.52 9.70
C ALA A 74 -19.20 -18.32 9.73
N LEU A 75 -19.08 -17.62 10.87
CA LEU A 75 -18.08 -16.57 11.05
C LEU A 75 -16.65 -17.10 10.95
N SER A 76 -16.38 -18.26 11.56
CA SER A 76 -15.07 -18.91 11.47
C SER A 76 -14.75 -19.41 10.05
N ALA A 77 -15.72 -19.96 9.34
CA ALA A 77 -15.55 -20.34 7.93
C ALA A 77 -15.21 -19.12 7.07
N LEU A 78 -15.97 -18.03 7.22
CA LEU A 78 -15.78 -16.78 6.48
C LEU A 78 -14.38 -16.18 6.72
N THR A 79 -13.92 -16.13 7.98
CA THR A 79 -12.58 -15.62 8.30
C THR A 79 -11.48 -16.51 7.75
N ASN A 80 -11.65 -17.85 7.79
CA ASN A 80 -10.68 -18.78 7.23
C ASN A 80 -10.57 -18.68 5.72
N ASP A 81 -11.70 -18.56 5.00
CA ASP A 81 -11.70 -18.39 3.54
C ASP A 81 -10.97 -17.11 3.11
N MET A 82 -11.22 -16.02 3.83
CA MET A 82 -10.53 -14.74 3.56
C MET A 82 -9.04 -14.77 3.94
N ALA A 83 -8.66 -15.51 4.98
CA ALA A 83 -7.27 -15.65 5.40
C ALA A 83 -6.42 -16.52 4.43
N MET A 84 -7.03 -17.16 3.43
CA MET A 84 -6.30 -17.87 2.36
C MET A 84 -5.61 -16.92 1.36
N PHE A 85 -5.99 -15.65 1.32
CA PHE A 85 -5.33 -14.67 0.47
C PHE A 85 -3.96 -14.29 1.05
N ASN A 86 -2.92 -14.33 0.23
CA ASN A 86 -1.53 -14.03 0.65
C ASN A 86 -1.35 -12.60 1.17
N GLU A 87 -2.20 -11.68 0.73
CA GLU A 87 -2.23 -10.28 1.13
C GLU A 87 -2.75 -10.09 2.55
N ILE A 88 -3.48 -11.09 3.10
CA ILE A 88 -4.10 -11.03 4.41
C ILE A 88 -3.26 -11.83 5.40
N ALA A 89 -2.69 -11.15 6.39
CA ALA A 89 -1.92 -11.77 7.45
C ALA A 89 -2.82 -12.35 8.56
N GLY A 90 -3.96 -11.71 8.81
CA GLY A 90 -4.91 -12.18 9.81
C GLY A 90 -6.22 -11.40 9.79
N ILE A 91 -7.26 -12.03 10.31
CA ILE A 91 -8.63 -11.48 10.40
C ILE A 91 -9.18 -11.78 11.78
N SER A 92 -9.87 -10.83 12.38
CA SER A 92 -10.67 -11.02 13.58
C SER A 92 -12.01 -10.32 13.48
N ILE A 93 -13.04 -10.95 14.06
CA ILE A 93 -14.39 -10.41 14.18
C ILE A 93 -14.74 -10.32 15.66
N TYR A 94 -15.19 -9.16 16.08
CA TYR A 94 -15.57 -8.86 17.44
C TYR A 94 -17.03 -8.50 17.53
N SER A 95 -17.68 -8.84 18.64
CA SER A 95 -19.01 -8.32 18.98
C SER A 95 -18.91 -6.84 19.38
N VAL A 96 -20.06 -6.17 19.53
CA VAL A 96 -20.14 -4.80 20.04
C VAL A 96 -19.51 -4.64 21.43
N ASP A 97 -19.55 -5.68 22.26
CA ASP A 97 -18.97 -5.71 23.61
C ASP A 97 -17.44 -6.00 23.59
N GLY A 98 -16.84 -6.11 22.41
CA GLY A 98 -15.41 -6.40 22.25
C GLY A 98 -15.03 -7.88 22.45
N GLN A 99 -16.00 -8.78 22.50
CA GLN A 99 -15.72 -10.22 22.58
C GLN A 99 -15.29 -10.74 21.20
N LEU A 100 -14.19 -11.50 21.16
CA LEU A 100 -13.71 -12.15 19.94
C LEU A 100 -14.65 -13.29 19.56
N LEU A 101 -15.27 -13.20 18.37
CA LEU A 101 -16.20 -14.18 17.84
C LEU A 101 -15.55 -15.14 16.85
N ALA A 102 -14.66 -14.64 15.99
CA ALA A 102 -13.93 -15.46 15.03
C ALA A 102 -12.54 -14.85 14.78
N VAL A 103 -11.57 -15.71 14.51
CA VAL A 103 -10.20 -15.32 14.17
C VAL A 103 -9.60 -16.31 13.19
N ALA A 104 -8.84 -15.82 12.22
CA ALA A 104 -8.06 -16.63 11.29
C ALA A 104 -6.74 -15.94 10.94
N GLY A 105 -5.73 -16.73 10.57
CA GLY A 105 -4.40 -16.22 10.24
C GLY A 105 -3.51 -15.99 11.47
N ASN A 106 -2.42 -15.24 11.27
CA ASN A 106 -1.39 -15.05 12.30
C ASN A 106 -1.59 -13.72 13.04
N PHE A 107 -2.29 -13.76 14.16
CA PHE A 107 -2.43 -12.63 15.09
C PHE A 107 -1.34 -12.69 16.15
N ALA A 108 -0.09 -12.38 15.79
CA ALA A 108 0.95 -12.20 16.79
C ALA A 108 0.68 -10.89 17.58
N PRO A 109 0.65 -10.92 18.92
CA PRO A 109 0.23 -9.77 19.75
C PRO A 109 1.14 -8.52 19.66
N HIS A 110 2.23 -8.58 18.90
CA HIS A 110 3.18 -7.47 18.68
C HIS A 110 3.45 -7.20 17.21
N THR A 111 2.52 -7.56 16.33
CA THR A 111 2.68 -7.36 14.89
C THR A 111 2.52 -5.89 14.55
N THR A 112 3.54 -5.28 13.93
CA THR A 112 3.51 -3.91 13.38
C THR A 112 2.84 -3.85 12.01
N LEU A 113 2.03 -4.86 11.65
CA LEU A 113 1.35 -4.92 10.36
C LEU A 113 0.23 -3.88 10.28
N PRO A 114 -0.02 -3.30 9.09
CA PRO A 114 -1.15 -2.40 8.89
C PRO A 114 -2.47 -3.09 9.20
N ALA A 115 -3.24 -2.49 10.12
CA ALA A 115 -4.55 -2.98 10.54
C ALA A 115 -5.65 -2.07 9.99
N TYR A 116 -6.68 -2.69 9.42
CA TYR A 116 -7.87 -2.01 8.90
C TYR A 116 -9.08 -2.52 9.65
N SER A 117 -9.86 -1.61 10.19
CA SER A 117 -11.05 -1.94 10.96
C SER A 117 -12.29 -1.35 10.29
N GLN A 118 -13.37 -2.12 10.31
CA GLN A 118 -14.68 -1.73 9.79
C GLN A 118 -15.78 -2.15 10.75
N GLU A 119 -16.76 -1.28 10.94
CA GLU A 119 -17.95 -1.58 11.72
C GLU A 119 -18.90 -2.52 10.95
N ILE A 120 -19.48 -3.48 11.65
CA ILE A 120 -20.59 -4.30 11.16
C ILE A 120 -21.87 -3.61 11.61
N THR A 121 -22.59 -3.02 10.66
CA THR A 121 -23.79 -2.22 10.94
C THR A 121 -25.04 -2.96 10.50
N VAL A 122 -26.05 -2.99 11.35
CA VAL A 122 -27.36 -3.57 11.08
C VAL A 122 -28.44 -2.54 11.42
N GLN A 123 -29.22 -2.12 10.42
CA GLN A 123 -30.26 -1.11 10.58
C GLN A 123 -29.78 0.13 11.36
N ASP A 124 -28.64 0.72 10.91
CA ASP A 124 -27.98 1.88 11.49
C ASP A 124 -27.46 1.68 12.95
N THR A 125 -27.41 0.43 13.42
CA THR A 125 -26.85 0.09 14.72
C THR A 125 -25.58 -0.76 14.55
N ILE A 126 -24.52 -0.44 15.28
CA ILE A 126 -23.29 -1.21 15.28
C ILE A 126 -23.54 -2.53 16.01
N ALA A 127 -23.34 -3.65 15.31
CA ALA A 127 -23.48 -5.01 15.84
C ALA A 127 -22.14 -5.66 16.17
N GLY A 128 -21.04 -5.14 15.61
CA GLY A 128 -19.71 -5.66 15.85
C GLY A 128 -18.65 -4.94 15.00
N TYR A 129 -17.44 -5.50 15.00
CA TYR A 129 -16.28 -4.95 14.29
C TYR A 129 -15.50 -6.05 13.59
N VAL A 130 -15.02 -5.73 12.40
CA VAL A 130 -14.04 -6.54 11.67
C VAL A 130 -12.69 -5.84 11.77
N GLN A 131 -11.64 -6.62 11.96
CA GLN A 131 -10.26 -6.15 11.84
C GLN A 131 -9.48 -7.07 10.92
N ILE A 132 -8.79 -6.49 9.93
CA ILE A 132 -7.93 -7.19 8.97
C ILE A 132 -6.52 -6.68 9.12
N LEU A 133 -5.57 -7.60 9.24
CA LEU A 133 -4.13 -7.33 9.16
C LEU A 133 -3.66 -7.64 7.76
N ILE A 134 -2.99 -6.70 7.13
CA ILE A 134 -2.48 -6.84 5.77
C ILE A 134 -0.99 -7.15 5.80
N ASN A 135 -0.57 -8.08 4.92
CA ASN A 135 0.84 -8.39 4.68
C ASN A 135 1.40 -7.44 3.61
N PRO A 136 2.23 -6.43 3.97
CA PRO A 136 2.77 -5.49 3.01
C PRO A 136 3.73 -6.14 2.00
N ASP A 137 4.37 -7.25 2.36
CA ASP A 137 5.35 -7.94 1.50
C ASP A 137 4.68 -8.56 0.27
N ALA A 138 3.41 -8.97 0.39
CA ALA A 138 2.65 -9.49 -0.73
C ALA A 138 2.44 -8.46 -1.86
N PHE A 139 2.47 -7.16 -1.54
CA PHE A 139 2.34 -6.08 -2.53
C PHE A 139 3.67 -5.66 -3.15
N GLN A 140 4.80 -6.05 -2.56
CA GLN A 140 6.14 -5.75 -3.08
C GLN A 140 6.58 -6.76 -4.13
N THR A 141 6.13 -8.01 -4.03
CA THR A 141 6.54 -9.11 -4.91
C THR A 141 5.97 -8.98 -6.33
N SER A 142 4.89 -8.23 -6.52
CA SER A 142 4.26 -8.04 -7.83
C SER A 142 4.98 -7.03 -8.76
N LEU A 143 6.09 -6.44 -8.32
CA LEU A 143 6.88 -5.48 -9.09
C LEU A 143 8.15 -6.09 -9.72
N SER A 144 8.41 -7.39 -9.52
CA SER A 144 9.63 -8.05 -10.02
C SER A 144 9.41 -9.10 -11.12
N ASP A 145 8.22 -9.16 -11.75
CA ASP A 145 7.96 -9.97 -12.94
C ASP A 145 7.76 -9.11 -14.20
#